data_c44a8de2bfbcba33354aac99ba9e707d
#
_entry.id   c44a8de2bfbcba33354aac99ba9e707d
#
_cell.length_a   1.000
_cell.length_b   1.000
_cell.length_c   1.000
_cell.angle_alpha   90.00
_cell.angle_beta   90.00
_cell.angle_gamma   90.00
#
_symmetry.space_group_name_H-M   'P 1'
#
loop_
_entity.id
_entity.type
_entity.pdbx_description
1 polymer ?
#
loop_
_entity_poly.entity_id
_entity_poly.type
_entity_poly.pdbx_seq_one_letter_code
_entity_poly.pdbx_strand_id
1 'polypeptide(L)'
;NNICKAYRNSSSGANIVKSDVTNNLGMNFEVKSVKKLNLMEAWKQSERDAAMSHTIPTLVIHFDGMPQDSWLVVMNNYDWADLIKGKNESAKQVATKTKQSSNEYLKTAIRLKSKEIIDLINKVE
;
A
#
# COMPACT_ATOMS: atom_id res chain seq x y z
N ASN A 1 3.09 18.68 -12.35
CA ASN A 1 3.70 17.45 -11.80
C ASN A 1 2.60 16.59 -11.17
N ASN A 2 2.06 15.65 -11.95
CA ASN A 2 1.09 14.69 -11.43
C ASN A 2 1.82 13.68 -10.53
N ILE A 3 1.74 13.90 -9.23
CA ILE A 3 2.29 13.00 -8.21
C ILE A 3 1.51 11.67 -8.16
N CYS A 4 0.24 11.71 -8.56
CA CYS A 4 -0.65 10.56 -8.53
C CYS A 4 -1.52 10.52 -9.79
N LYS A 5 -1.69 9.32 -10.34
CA LYS A 5 -2.75 9.03 -11.32
C LYS A 5 -3.88 8.30 -10.59
N ALA A 6 -5.06 8.88 -10.61
CA ALA A 6 -6.25 8.31 -9.98
C ALA A 6 -7.46 8.41 -10.91
N TYR A 7 -8.25 7.35 -10.97
CA TYR A 7 -9.45 7.25 -11.79
C TYR A 7 -10.59 6.67 -10.97
N ARG A 8 -11.77 7.26 -11.11
CA ARG A 8 -12.98 6.70 -10.52
C ARG A 8 -13.34 5.38 -11.21
N ASN A 9 -13.61 4.34 -10.45
CA ASN A 9 -14.14 3.09 -10.97
C ASN A 9 -15.65 3.21 -11.18
N SER A 10 -16.08 3.14 -12.45
CA SER A 10 -17.50 3.24 -12.82
C SER A 10 -18.33 2.00 -12.47
N SER A 11 -17.68 0.90 -12.11
CA SER A 11 -18.30 -0.39 -11.80
C SER A 11 -17.85 -0.96 -10.45
N SER A 12 -17.64 -0.08 -9.47
CA SER A 12 -17.32 -0.48 -8.11
C SER A 12 -18.46 -1.36 -7.55
N GLY A 13 -18.24 -2.63 -7.38
CA GLY A 13 -19.23 -3.61 -6.92
C GLY A 13 -19.41 -4.83 -7.82
N ALA A 14 -19.10 -4.74 -9.11
CA ALA A 14 -19.21 -5.84 -10.08
C ALA A 14 -17.84 -6.43 -10.52
N ASN A 15 -16.73 -5.77 -10.21
CA ASN A 15 -15.39 -6.16 -10.64
C ASN A 15 -14.56 -6.83 -9.55
N ILE A 16 -13.55 -7.58 -10.00
CA ILE A 16 -12.54 -8.23 -9.14
C ILE A 16 -11.77 -7.19 -8.30
N VAL A 17 -11.60 -5.97 -8.79
CA VAL A 17 -10.96 -4.88 -8.05
C VAL A 17 -12.01 -4.14 -7.23
N LYS A 18 -12.00 -4.38 -5.94
CA LYS A 18 -12.86 -3.74 -4.94
C LYS A 18 -12.23 -2.44 -4.46
N SER A 19 -12.38 -1.38 -5.24
CA SER A 19 -11.93 -0.03 -4.90
C SER A 19 -12.76 1.00 -5.64
N ASP A 20 -13.13 2.09 -4.97
CA ASP A 20 -13.87 3.19 -5.59
C ASP A 20 -12.99 4.01 -6.53
N VAL A 21 -11.68 3.99 -6.30
CA VAL A 21 -10.70 4.77 -7.06
C VAL A 21 -9.50 3.89 -7.42
N THR A 22 -9.26 3.73 -8.71
CA THR A 22 -8.01 3.15 -9.21
C THR A 22 -6.88 4.18 -9.15
N ASN A 23 -5.75 3.82 -8.60
CA ASN A 23 -4.60 4.70 -8.44
C ASN A 23 -3.27 3.94 -8.52
N ASN A 24 -2.17 4.67 -8.61
CA ASN A 24 -0.81 4.12 -8.65
C ASN A 24 -0.06 4.26 -7.32
N LEU A 25 -0.76 4.54 -6.23
CA LEU A 25 -0.15 4.71 -4.90
C LEU A 25 -0.09 3.41 -4.09
N GLY A 26 -0.67 2.32 -4.59
CA GLY A 26 -0.80 1.08 -3.84
C GLY A 26 -1.84 1.15 -2.71
N MET A 27 -2.79 2.08 -2.81
CA MET A 27 -3.85 2.31 -1.83
C MET A 27 -5.20 1.84 -2.38
N ASN A 28 -6.03 1.27 -1.52
CA ASN A 28 -7.42 1.00 -1.81
C ASN A 28 -8.28 2.09 -1.16
N PHE A 29 -8.85 2.96 -1.97
CA PHE A 29 -9.72 4.02 -1.48
C PHE A 29 -11.17 3.56 -1.44
N GLU A 30 -11.73 3.51 -0.25
CA GLU A 30 -13.16 3.40 0.01
C GLU A 30 -13.69 4.79 0.34
N VAL A 31 -14.63 5.30 -0.45
CA VAL A 31 -15.13 6.68 -0.35
C VAL A 31 -16.55 6.68 0.21
N LYS A 32 -16.77 7.41 1.28
CA LYS A 32 -18.08 7.56 1.93
C LYS A 32 -18.48 9.05 2.00
N SER A 33 -19.62 9.40 1.40
CA SER A 33 -20.25 10.71 1.56
C SER A 33 -21.59 10.50 2.24
N VAL A 34 -21.70 10.84 3.52
CA VAL A 34 -22.80 10.41 4.40
C VAL A 34 -23.10 11.43 5.50
N LYS A 35 -24.32 11.35 6.05
CA LYS A 35 -24.69 12.09 7.27
C LYS A 35 -24.16 11.43 8.53
N LYS A 36 -24.22 10.10 8.58
CA LYS A 36 -23.77 9.28 9.70
C LYS A 36 -23.02 8.06 9.17
N LEU A 37 -22.03 7.61 9.91
CA LEU A 37 -21.22 6.46 9.53
C LEU A 37 -20.93 5.59 10.75
N ASN A 38 -21.12 4.28 10.61
CA ASN A 38 -20.50 3.31 11.50
C ASN A 38 -19.04 3.13 11.06
N LEU A 39 -18.15 3.83 11.73
CA LEU A 39 -16.73 3.88 11.36
C LEU A 39 -16.09 2.48 11.38
N MET A 40 -16.39 1.67 12.38
CA MET A 40 -15.78 0.34 12.53
C MET A 40 -16.22 -0.61 11.41
N GLU A 41 -17.47 -0.54 11.02
CA GLU A 41 -18.00 -1.35 9.91
C GLU A 41 -17.38 -0.92 8.57
N ALA A 42 -17.35 0.38 8.32
CA ALA A 42 -16.73 0.93 7.11
C ALA A 42 -15.23 0.62 7.04
N TRP A 43 -14.53 0.68 8.16
CA TRP A 43 -13.12 0.32 8.25
C TRP A 43 -12.89 -1.16 7.95
N LYS A 44 -13.67 -2.06 8.54
CA LYS A 44 -13.58 -3.51 8.27
C LYS A 44 -13.86 -3.84 6.80
N GLN A 45 -14.77 -3.12 6.15
CA GLN A 45 -15.01 -3.26 4.72
C GLN A 45 -13.75 -2.85 3.93
N SER A 46 -13.19 -1.68 4.24
CA SER A 46 -11.96 -1.18 3.59
C SER A 46 -10.79 -2.16 3.75
N GLU A 47 -10.61 -2.73 4.93
CA GLU A 47 -9.58 -3.75 5.18
C GLU A 47 -9.77 -5.01 4.33
N ARG A 48 -11.01 -5.54 4.24
CA ARG A 48 -11.31 -6.73 3.42
C ARG A 48 -11.01 -6.49 1.95
N ASP A 49 -11.45 -5.35 1.43
CA ASP A 49 -11.30 -5.03 0.01
C ASP A 49 -9.83 -4.76 -0.36
N ALA A 50 -9.09 -4.11 0.52
CA ALA A 50 -7.65 -3.90 0.36
C ALA A 50 -6.84 -5.20 0.44
N ALA A 51 -7.21 -6.12 1.32
CA ALA A 51 -6.56 -7.43 1.43
C ALA A 51 -6.68 -8.25 0.14
N MET A 52 -7.80 -8.16 -0.57
CA MET A 52 -8.01 -8.86 -1.84
C MET A 52 -7.08 -8.37 -2.95
N SER A 53 -6.66 -7.12 -2.92
CA SER A 53 -5.77 -6.51 -3.91
C SER A 53 -4.34 -6.30 -3.41
N HIS A 54 -4.02 -6.75 -2.20
CA HIS A 54 -2.71 -6.52 -1.55
C HIS A 54 -2.30 -5.05 -1.51
N THR A 55 -3.26 -4.19 -1.18
CA THR A 55 -3.09 -2.73 -1.12
C THR A 55 -3.33 -2.20 0.28
N ILE A 56 -3.00 -0.94 0.51
CA ILE A 56 -3.19 -0.26 1.80
C ILE A 56 -4.64 0.20 1.93
N PRO A 57 -5.40 -0.25 2.94
CA PRO A 57 -6.76 0.21 3.17
C PRO A 57 -6.77 1.69 3.54
N THR A 58 -7.59 2.47 2.85
CA THR A 58 -7.72 3.91 3.07
C THR A 58 -9.18 4.30 2.94
N LEU A 59 -9.77 4.73 4.05
CA LEU A 59 -11.16 5.19 4.09
C LEU A 59 -11.18 6.71 4.01
N VAL A 60 -11.91 7.24 3.02
CA VAL A 60 -12.04 8.68 2.77
C VAL A 60 -13.49 9.07 3.02
N ILE A 61 -13.71 10.00 3.96
CA ILE A 61 -15.05 10.31 4.46
C ILE A 61 -15.35 11.81 4.29
N HIS A 62 -16.51 12.10 3.75
CA HIS A 62 -17.11 13.42 3.76
C HIS A 62 -18.45 13.36 4.49
N PHE A 63 -18.57 14.08 5.59
CA PHE A 63 -19.84 14.21 6.30
C PHE A 63 -20.62 15.43 5.77
N ASP A 64 -21.94 15.30 5.77
CA ASP A 64 -22.80 16.45 5.47
C ASP A 64 -22.45 17.64 6.37
N GLY A 65 -22.33 18.81 5.76
CA GLY A 65 -21.95 20.05 6.44
C GLY A 65 -20.44 20.34 6.48
N MET A 66 -19.60 19.41 6.04
CA MET A 66 -18.18 19.71 5.82
C MET A 66 -17.98 20.51 4.54
N PRO A 67 -16.95 21.38 4.47
CA PRO A 67 -16.57 22.03 3.21
C PRO A 67 -16.30 21.00 2.10
N GLN A 68 -16.65 21.31 0.86
CA GLN A 68 -16.53 20.41 -0.28
C GLN A 68 -15.11 19.92 -0.55
N ASP A 69 -14.13 20.72 -0.21
CA ASP A 69 -12.69 20.45 -0.37
C ASP A 69 -12.03 19.84 0.87
N SER A 70 -12.82 19.59 1.93
CA SER A 70 -12.33 19.03 3.20
C SER A 70 -12.85 17.61 3.38
N TRP A 71 -11.94 16.63 3.42
CA TRP A 71 -12.25 15.21 3.60
C TRP A 71 -11.42 14.63 4.73
N LEU A 72 -12.01 13.70 5.47
CA LEU A 72 -11.28 12.93 6.47
C LEU A 72 -10.66 11.70 5.81
N VAL A 73 -9.44 11.40 6.20
CA VAL A 73 -8.73 10.19 5.76
C VAL A 73 -8.43 9.32 6.95
N VAL A 74 -8.85 8.06 6.89
CA VAL A 74 -8.63 7.06 7.94
C VAL A 74 -7.75 5.95 7.38
N MET A 75 -6.67 5.64 8.07
CA MET A 75 -5.77 4.55 7.75
C MET A 75 -5.10 4.02 9.03
N ASN A 76 -4.45 2.88 8.92
CA ASN A 76 -3.64 2.35 10.02
C ASN A 76 -2.45 3.26 10.31
N ASN A 77 -2.10 3.39 11.58
CA ASN A 77 -0.94 4.16 12.00
C ASN A 77 0.39 3.63 11.41
N TYR A 78 0.50 2.35 11.16
CA TYR A 78 1.68 1.75 10.51
C TYR A 78 1.83 2.24 9.06
N ASP A 79 0.76 2.17 8.29
CA ASP A 79 0.73 2.63 6.90
C ASP A 79 0.98 4.13 6.80
N TRP A 80 0.36 4.91 7.69
CA TRP A 80 0.58 6.35 7.79
C TRP A 80 2.04 6.68 8.13
N ALA A 81 2.64 5.97 9.09
CA ALA A 81 4.04 6.16 9.45
C ALA A 81 4.98 5.85 8.27
N ASP A 82 4.70 4.80 7.52
CA ASP A 82 5.48 4.43 6.34
C ASP A 82 5.36 5.47 5.22
N LEU A 83 4.18 6.02 5.00
CA LEU A 83 3.99 7.13 4.05
C LEU A 83 4.78 8.37 4.44
N ILE A 84 4.82 8.74 5.72
CA ILE A 84 5.59 9.89 6.20
C ILE A 84 7.09 9.64 6.04
N LYS A 85 7.58 8.46 6.39
CA LYS A 85 8.99 8.07 6.20
C LYS A 85 9.37 8.16 4.72
N GLY A 86 8.53 7.65 3.83
CA GLY A 86 8.75 7.72 2.39
C GLY A 86 8.85 9.15 1.86
N LYS A 87 8.11 10.10 2.43
CA LYS A 87 8.21 11.53 2.08
C LYS A 87 9.48 12.20 2.62
N ASN A 88 9.93 11.83 3.81
CA ASN A 88 11.14 12.39 4.43
C ASN A 88 12.42 11.83 3.83
N GLU A 89 12.36 10.65 3.24
CA GLU A 89 13.47 10.01 2.52
C GLU A 89 13.50 10.38 1.04
N SER A 90 12.85 11.50 0.67
CA SER A 90 12.55 11.97 -0.67
C SER A 90 13.61 11.72 -1.74
N ALA A 91 13.12 11.38 -2.88
CA ALA A 91 13.64 11.45 -4.26
C ALA A 91 15.15 11.15 -4.51
N LYS A 92 16.08 11.52 -3.64
CA LYS A 92 17.51 11.21 -3.77
C LYS A 92 17.87 9.81 -3.29
N GLN A 93 17.09 9.20 -2.40
CA GLN A 93 17.38 7.88 -1.85
C GLN A 93 16.59 6.75 -2.51
N VAL A 94 15.44 7.02 -3.13
CA VAL A 94 14.60 5.97 -3.73
C VAL A 94 15.33 5.25 -4.86
N ALA A 95 16.02 5.97 -5.75
CA ALA A 95 16.76 5.35 -6.84
C ALA A 95 18.02 4.61 -6.34
N THR A 96 18.66 5.09 -5.27
CA THR A 96 19.85 4.47 -4.68
C THR A 96 19.53 3.30 -3.77
N LYS A 97 18.47 3.41 -2.96
CA LYS A 97 18.00 2.32 -2.07
C LYS A 97 17.42 1.13 -2.83
N THR A 98 16.69 1.35 -3.91
CA THR A 98 16.16 0.24 -4.72
C THR A 98 17.30 -0.59 -5.31
N LYS A 99 18.36 0.04 -5.80
CA LYS A 99 19.56 -0.65 -6.30
C LYS A 99 20.36 -1.32 -5.19
N GLN A 100 20.54 -0.67 -4.04
CA GLN A 100 21.24 -1.24 -2.89
C GLN A 100 20.47 -2.39 -2.25
N SER A 101 19.17 -2.26 -2.06
CA SER A 101 18.32 -3.31 -1.50
C SER A 101 18.31 -4.55 -2.40
N SER A 102 18.18 -4.39 -3.71
CA SER A 102 18.26 -5.50 -4.67
C SER A 102 19.63 -6.16 -4.65
N ASN A 103 20.71 -5.38 -4.58
CA ASN A 103 22.07 -5.90 -4.52
C ASN A 103 22.35 -6.63 -3.20
N GLU A 104 21.89 -6.13 -2.07
CA GLU A 104 22.03 -6.81 -0.77
C GLU A 104 21.22 -8.10 -0.72
N TYR A 105 20.01 -8.11 -1.26
CA TYR A 105 19.20 -9.32 -1.38
C TYR A 105 19.91 -10.38 -2.25
N LEU A 106 20.43 -9.99 -3.41
CA LEU A 106 21.18 -10.88 -4.29
C LEU A 106 22.45 -11.42 -3.63
N LYS A 107 23.21 -10.57 -2.94
CA LYS A 107 24.39 -10.99 -2.18
C LYS A 107 24.06 -12.02 -1.10
N THR A 108 22.99 -11.79 -0.36
CA THR A 108 22.51 -12.70 0.68
C THR A 108 22.06 -14.03 0.07
N ALA A 109 21.31 -14.01 -1.02
CA ALA A 109 20.88 -15.21 -1.73
C ALA A 109 22.07 -16.04 -2.26
N ILE A 110 23.08 -15.38 -2.81
CA ILE A 110 24.32 -16.02 -3.29
C ILE A 110 25.09 -16.65 -2.13
N ARG A 111 25.21 -15.97 -0.99
CA ARG A 111 25.88 -16.50 0.21
C ARG A 111 25.18 -17.73 0.75
N LEU A 112 23.84 -17.72 0.83
CA LEU A 112 23.05 -18.87 1.29
C LEU A 112 23.19 -20.07 0.36
N LYS A 113 23.12 -19.86 -0.95
CA LYS A 113 23.33 -20.92 -1.95
C LYS A 113 24.73 -21.49 -1.90
N SER A 114 25.75 -20.66 -1.75
CA SER A 114 27.14 -21.09 -1.62
C SER A 114 27.35 -21.94 -0.36
N LYS A 115 26.72 -21.59 0.75
CA LYS A 115 26.77 -22.35 2.00
C LYS A 115 26.10 -23.72 1.84
N GLU A 116 24.92 -23.78 1.20
CA GLU A 116 24.24 -25.05 0.90
C GLU A 116 25.10 -26.00 0.04
N ILE A 117 25.78 -25.46 -0.96
CA ILE A 117 26.68 -26.24 -1.82
C ILE A 117 27.88 -26.79 -1.03
N ILE A 118 28.49 -25.98 -0.17
CA ILE A 118 29.60 -26.40 0.71
C ILE A 118 29.14 -27.49 1.66
N ASP A 119 27.97 -27.34 2.28
CA ASP A 119 27.40 -28.33 3.20
C ASP A 119 27.11 -29.67 2.49
N LEU A 120 26.65 -29.62 1.23
CA LEU A 120 26.46 -30.83 0.39
C LEU A 120 27.76 -31.50 0.04
N ILE A 121 28.82 -30.77 -0.29
CA ILE A 121 30.15 -31.31 -0.58
C ILE A 121 30.73 -32.00 0.67
N ASN A 122 30.58 -31.39 1.84
CA ASN A 122 31.07 -31.96 3.09
C ASN A 122 30.31 -33.21 3.53
N LYS A 123 29.08 -33.43 3.05
CA LYS A 123 28.30 -34.63 3.32
C LYS A 123 28.67 -35.82 2.43
N VAL A 124 29.35 -35.59 1.33
CA VAL A 124 29.75 -36.63 0.36
C VAL A 124 31.11 -37.26 0.72
N GLU A 125 31.88 -36.60 1.55
CA GLU A 125 33.08 -37.17 2.15
C GLU A 125 32.70 -37.94 3.44
#